data_4ea4ff4dd60af684698f726e2b339e78
#
_entry.id   4ea4ff4dd60af684698f726e2b339e78
#
_cell.length_a   1.000
_cell.length_b   1.000
_cell.length_c   1.000
_cell.angle_alpha   90.00
_cell.angle_beta   90.00
_cell.angle_gamma   90.00
#
_symmetry.space_group_name_H-M   'P 1'
#
loop_
_entity.id
_entity.type
_entity.pdbx_description
1 polymer ?
#
loop_
_entity_poly.entity_id
_entity_poly.type
_entity_poly.pdbx_seq_one_letter_code
_entity_poly.pdbx_strand_id
1 'polypeptide(L)'
;MTPVRRRELGFAALLALVFGAAPTVGDVGTCGTTATDLDPASFVQQRKSLDCQRCTECGLTTQACQTACDPSAPSDVAWPPTCRPLQHDGEVCLRALQAASCGDYASFESDVAPTVPSECDFCHDVPEGGVAVGDL
;
A
#
# COMPACT_ATOMS: atom_id res chain seq x y z
N MET A 1 0.72 7.83 65.31
CA MET A 1 1.53 6.94 64.46
C MET A 1 0.71 6.64 63.21
N THR A 2 1.01 7.28 62.11
CA THR A 2 0.19 7.31 60.87
C THR A 2 0.77 6.33 59.85
N PRO A 3 0.00 5.41 59.29
CA PRO A 3 0.45 4.45 58.27
C PRO A 3 0.21 5.01 56.88
N VAL A 4 0.97 6.04 56.43
CA VAL A 4 0.77 6.66 55.11
C VAL A 4 1.88 6.32 54.09
N ARG A 5 2.93 5.60 54.50
CA ARG A 5 4.13 5.39 53.63
C ARG A 5 4.12 4.16 52.71
N ARG A 6 3.10 3.31 52.73
CA ARG A 6 3.11 2.08 51.88
C ARG A 6 2.43 2.19 50.51
N ARG A 7 1.62 3.23 50.27
CA ARG A 7 0.92 3.39 48.98
C ARG A 7 1.75 4.08 47.90
N GLU A 8 2.70 4.92 48.31
CA GLU A 8 3.52 5.69 47.38
C GLU A 8 4.56 4.84 46.64
N LEU A 9 5.09 3.78 47.30
CA LEU A 9 6.09 2.91 46.69
C LEU A 9 5.51 1.98 45.60
N GLY A 10 4.22 1.65 45.67
CA GLY A 10 3.58 0.82 44.67
C GLY A 10 3.33 1.51 43.36
N PHE A 11 3.05 2.83 43.37
CA PHE A 11 2.80 3.62 42.16
C PHE A 11 4.09 3.92 41.40
N ALA A 12 5.18 4.19 42.10
CA ALA A 12 6.48 4.45 41.49
C ALA A 12 7.06 3.20 40.78
N ALA A 13 6.85 2.02 41.37
CA ALA A 13 7.29 0.77 40.76
C ALA A 13 6.44 0.39 39.54
N LEU A 14 5.15 0.70 39.53
CA LEU A 14 4.28 0.44 38.38
C LEU A 14 4.58 1.36 37.17
N LEU A 15 4.90 2.64 37.44
CA LEU A 15 5.31 3.60 36.43
C LEU A 15 6.65 3.23 35.77
N ALA A 16 7.61 2.69 36.53
CA ALA A 16 8.90 2.26 35.98
C ALA A 16 8.77 1.06 35.02
N LEU A 17 7.78 0.18 35.24
CA LEU A 17 7.52 -0.97 34.37
C LEU A 17 6.88 -0.57 33.01
N VAL A 18 6.11 0.51 32.99
CA VAL A 18 5.47 0.98 31.74
C VAL A 18 6.45 1.69 30.81
N PHE A 19 7.46 2.38 31.36
CA PHE A 19 8.47 3.07 30.56
C PHE A 19 9.64 2.18 30.10
N GLY A 20 9.82 1.00 30.71
CA GLY A 20 10.87 0.05 30.34
C GLY A 20 10.59 -0.77 29.08
N ALA A 21 9.34 -0.74 28.56
CA ALA A 21 8.94 -1.46 27.36
C ALA A 21 8.70 -0.54 26.16
N ALA A 22 9.23 0.68 26.17
CA ALA A 22 9.22 1.51 24.96
C ALA A 22 10.08 0.81 23.91
N PRO A 23 9.55 0.51 22.71
CA PRO A 23 10.36 -0.02 21.62
C PRO A 23 11.46 0.98 21.33
N THR A 24 12.70 0.54 21.43
CA THR A 24 13.86 1.35 21.05
C THR A 24 13.66 1.80 19.60
N VAL A 25 13.83 3.11 19.36
CA VAL A 25 13.81 3.71 18.02
C VAL A 25 15.02 3.16 17.25
N GLY A 26 14.89 1.93 16.72
CA GLY A 26 15.99 1.21 16.10
C GLY A 26 15.60 -0.18 15.62
N ASP A 27 14.39 -0.62 15.93
CA ASP A 27 13.80 -1.81 15.29
C ASP A 27 13.32 -1.43 13.89
N VAL A 28 14.23 -0.94 13.07
CA VAL A 28 14.10 -0.87 11.62
C VAL A 28 14.01 -2.33 11.17
N GLY A 29 12.80 -2.70 10.82
CA GLY A 29 12.34 -4.03 10.52
C GLY A 29 13.40 -4.97 9.98
N THR A 30 13.36 -6.15 10.46
CA THR A 30 14.19 -7.32 10.11
C THR A 30 14.74 -7.23 8.69
N CYS A 31 15.99 -6.77 8.56
CA CYS A 31 16.80 -7.05 7.38
C CYS A 31 16.93 -8.57 7.28
N GLY A 32 16.01 -9.23 6.56
CA GLY A 32 16.03 -10.68 6.47
C GLY A 32 14.74 -11.35 6.03
N THR A 33 13.64 -10.61 5.81
CA THR A 33 12.48 -11.20 5.12
C THR A 33 12.81 -11.38 3.66
N THR A 34 12.78 -12.63 3.20
CA THR A 34 12.89 -12.95 1.78
C THR A 34 11.86 -12.13 1.01
N ALA A 35 12.30 -11.41 -0.02
CA ALA A 35 11.39 -10.67 -0.89
C ALA A 35 10.37 -11.66 -1.48
N THR A 36 9.09 -11.36 -1.32
CA THR A 36 7.98 -12.20 -1.80
C THR A 36 7.42 -11.58 -3.07
N ASP A 37 7.27 -12.39 -4.10
CA ASP A 37 6.64 -11.96 -5.35
C ASP A 37 5.18 -11.56 -5.09
N LEU A 38 4.71 -10.53 -5.76
CA LEU A 38 3.32 -10.08 -5.70
C LEU A 38 2.42 -11.09 -6.44
N ASP A 39 1.44 -11.64 -5.73
CA ASP A 39 0.41 -12.47 -6.36
C ASP A 39 -0.55 -11.62 -7.19
N PRO A 40 -0.61 -11.81 -8.53
CA PRO A 40 -1.43 -11.00 -9.42
C PRO A 40 -2.91 -11.01 -9.05
N ALA A 41 -3.46 -12.19 -8.74
CA ALA A 41 -4.89 -12.35 -8.47
C ALA A 41 -5.31 -11.60 -7.19
N SER A 42 -4.53 -11.75 -6.12
CA SER A 42 -4.78 -11.05 -4.86
C SER A 42 -4.64 -9.54 -5.02
N PHE A 43 -3.63 -9.07 -5.73
CA PHE A 43 -3.41 -7.64 -5.96
C PHE A 43 -4.57 -7.01 -6.74
N VAL A 44 -4.97 -7.64 -7.85
CA VAL A 44 -6.07 -7.12 -8.69
C VAL A 44 -7.39 -7.10 -7.94
N GLN A 45 -7.67 -8.11 -7.15
CA GLN A 45 -8.88 -8.13 -6.33
C GLN A 45 -8.89 -6.99 -5.30
N GLN A 46 -7.78 -6.75 -4.62
CA GLN A 46 -7.63 -5.65 -3.68
C GLN A 46 -7.74 -4.29 -4.38
N ARG A 47 -7.05 -4.15 -5.53
CA ARG A 47 -7.11 -2.96 -6.36
C ARG A 47 -8.54 -2.65 -6.80
N LYS A 48 -9.24 -3.62 -7.39
CA LYS A 48 -10.62 -3.49 -7.84
C LYS A 48 -11.57 -3.07 -6.70
N SER A 49 -11.41 -3.66 -5.52
CA SER A 49 -12.21 -3.29 -4.34
C SER A 49 -11.94 -1.84 -3.91
N LEU A 50 -10.68 -1.44 -3.90
CA LEU A 50 -10.26 -0.06 -3.57
C LEU A 50 -10.78 0.93 -4.62
N ASP A 51 -10.66 0.61 -5.92
CA ASP A 51 -11.10 1.46 -7.00
C ASP A 51 -12.62 1.69 -6.93
N CYS A 52 -13.42 0.66 -6.70
CA CYS A 52 -14.86 0.81 -6.51
C CYS A 52 -15.20 1.69 -5.30
N GLN A 53 -14.51 1.50 -4.17
CA GLN A 53 -14.69 2.34 -2.98
C GLN A 53 -14.36 3.81 -3.29
N ARG A 54 -13.20 4.08 -3.87
CA ARG A 54 -12.73 5.43 -4.18
C ARG A 54 -13.61 6.12 -5.22
N CYS A 55 -14.05 5.39 -6.26
CA CYS A 55 -15.01 5.89 -7.24
C CYS A 55 -16.30 6.36 -6.57
N THR A 56 -16.82 5.57 -5.63
CA THR A 56 -18.03 5.92 -4.86
C THR A 56 -17.80 7.14 -3.98
N GLU A 57 -16.68 7.19 -3.25
CA GLU A 57 -16.32 8.32 -2.37
C GLU A 57 -16.16 9.62 -3.15
N CYS A 58 -15.56 9.54 -4.34
CA CYS A 58 -15.32 10.71 -5.20
C CYS A 58 -16.45 11.03 -6.16
N GLY A 59 -17.53 10.23 -6.18
CA GLY A 59 -18.69 10.44 -7.06
C GLY A 59 -18.35 10.28 -8.55
N LEU A 60 -17.38 9.42 -8.89
CA LEU A 60 -16.96 9.17 -10.27
C LEU A 60 -17.87 8.13 -10.93
N THR A 61 -18.18 8.35 -12.21
CA THR A 61 -19.09 7.50 -13.00
C THR A 61 -18.47 7.03 -14.32
N THR A 62 -17.15 7.01 -14.40
CA THR A 62 -16.40 6.55 -15.57
C THR A 62 -16.65 5.07 -15.86
N GLN A 63 -16.34 4.62 -17.05
CA GLN A 63 -16.43 3.20 -17.42
C GLN A 63 -15.46 2.36 -16.55
N ALA A 64 -14.28 2.89 -16.27
CA ALA A 64 -13.32 2.27 -15.37
C ALA A 64 -13.92 2.03 -13.98
N CYS A 65 -14.58 3.03 -13.41
CA CYS A 65 -15.28 2.92 -12.13
C CYS A 65 -16.42 1.89 -12.15
N GLN A 66 -17.18 1.86 -13.23
CA GLN A 66 -18.28 0.88 -13.40
C GLN A 66 -17.70 -0.55 -13.45
N THR A 67 -16.61 -0.75 -14.19
CA THR A 67 -15.91 -2.04 -14.26
C THR A 67 -15.33 -2.45 -12.91
N ALA A 68 -14.74 -1.53 -12.17
CA ALA A 68 -14.23 -1.80 -10.84
C ALA A 68 -15.33 -2.25 -9.85
N CYS A 69 -16.53 -1.67 -9.97
CA CYS A 69 -17.67 -2.02 -9.11
C CYS A 69 -18.47 -3.24 -9.60
N ASP A 70 -18.23 -3.73 -10.80
CA ASP A 70 -18.91 -4.92 -11.32
C ASP A 70 -18.23 -6.20 -10.82
N PRO A 71 -18.88 -7.01 -9.95
CA PRO A 71 -18.28 -8.24 -9.45
C PRO A 71 -18.07 -9.30 -10.54
N SER A 72 -18.75 -9.19 -11.69
CA SER A 72 -18.62 -10.11 -12.81
C SER A 72 -17.54 -9.70 -13.82
N ALA A 73 -17.04 -8.47 -13.73
CA ALA A 73 -15.98 -8.02 -14.62
C ALA A 73 -14.69 -8.82 -14.36
N PRO A 74 -14.04 -9.33 -15.42
CA PRO A 74 -12.83 -10.13 -15.27
C PRO A 74 -11.74 -9.33 -14.56
N SER A 75 -11.00 -10.04 -13.73
CA SER A 75 -9.82 -9.52 -13.02
C SER A 75 -8.55 -10.23 -13.52
N ASP A 76 -8.53 -10.54 -14.80
CA ASP A 76 -7.41 -11.25 -15.41
C ASP A 76 -6.22 -10.31 -15.60
N VAL A 77 -5.31 -10.33 -14.64
CA VAL A 77 -4.02 -9.67 -14.77
C VAL A 77 -2.93 -10.71 -14.66
N ALA A 78 -2.14 -10.78 -15.71
CA ALA A 78 -0.87 -11.47 -15.68
C ALA A 78 0.24 -10.43 -15.83
N TRP A 79 1.26 -10.55 -15.01
CA TRP A 79 2.46 -9.75 -15.20
C TRP A 79 3.16 -10.18 -16.47
N PRO A 80 3.77 -9.24 -17.23
CA PRO A 80 4.68 -9.62 -18.31
C PRO A 80 5.75 -10.58 -17.77
N PRO A 81 6.19 -11.57 -18.55
CA PRO A 81 7.15 -12.60 -18.09
C PRO A 81 8.46 -12.02 -17.53
N THR A 82 8.80 -10.80 -17.95
CA THR A 82 10.00 -10.06 -17.53
C THR A 82 9.78 -9.21 -16.27
N CYS A 83 8.54 -9.08 -15.82
CA CYS A 83 8.19 -8.26 -14.66
C CYS A 83 7.79 -9.15 -13.48
N ARG A 84 8.48 -9.00 -12.37
CA ARG A 84 8.22 -9.70 -11.11
C ARG A 84 8.13 -8.70 -9.98
N PRO A 85 7.01 -7.98 -9.86
CA PRO A 85 6.84 -7.01 -8.77
C PRO A 85 6.82 -7.73 -7.42
N LEU A 86 7.28 -7.07 -6.40
CA LEU A 86 7.28 -7.59 -5.04
C LEU A 86 5.96 -7.22 -4.34
N GLN A 87 5.60 -7.98 -3.31
CA GLN A 87 4.43 -7.69 -2.48
C GLN A 87 4.47 -6.24 -1.95
N HIS A 88 5.66 -5.76 -1.57
CA HIS A 88 5.85 -4.39 -1.13
C HIS A 88 5.45 -3.35 -2.19
N ASP A 89 5.75 -3.58 -3.47
CA ASP A 89 5.40 -2.68 -4.56
C ASP A 89 3.87 -2.55 -4.67
N GLY A 90 3.17 -3.68 -4.61
CA GLY A 90 1.70 -3.71 -4.58
C GLY A 90 1.10 -2.94 -3.41
N GLU A 91 1.67 -3.09 -2.21
CA GLU A 91 1.24 -2.38 -1.01
C GLU A 91 1.47 -0.87 -1.12
N VAL A 92 2.59 -0.45 -1.71
CA VAL A 92 2.91 0.97 -1.94
C VAL A 92 1.92 1.57 -2.93
N CYS A 93 1.64 0.87 -4.03
CA CYS A 93 0.64 1.28 -5.02
C CYS A 93 -0.75 1.46 -4.39
N LEU A 94 -1.25 0.45 -3.65
CA LEU A 94 -2.57 0.53 -3.02
C LEU A 94 -2.67 1.69 -2.01
N ARG A 95 -1.62 1.95 -1.25
CA ARG A 95 -1.57 3.11 -0.34
C ARG A 95 -1.59 4.44 -1.08
N ALA A 96 -0.87 4.56 -2.18
CA ALA A 96 -0.86 5.78 -3.00
C ALA A 96 -2.26 6.06 -3.56
N LEU A 97 -2.93 5.04 -4.10
CA LEU A 97 -4.31 5.15 -4.59
C LEU A 97 -5.30 5.53 -3.48
N GLN A 98 -5.16 4.95 -2.29
CA GLN A 98 -6.00 5.25 -1.15
C GLN A 98 -5.82 6.68 -0.64
N ALA A 99 -4.60 7.21 -0.71
CA ALA A 99 -4.24 8.55 -0.25
C ALA A 99 -4.49 9.64 -1.30
N ALA A 100 -4.73 9.29 -2.56
CA ALA A 100 -4.93 10.24 -3.66
C ALA A 100 -6.12 11.15 -3.42
N SER A 101 -6.02 12.41 -3.84
CA SER A 101 -7.19 13.32 -3.86
C SER A 101 -8.21 12.83 -4.88
N CYS A 102 -9.48 13.25 -4.75
CA CYS A 102 -10.49 12.90 -5.77
C CYS A 102 -10.17 13.48 -7.15
N GLY A 103 -9.44 14.60 -7.21
CA GLY A 103 -8.97 15.19 -8.47
C GLY A 103 -7.93 14.31 -9.16
N ASP A 104 -6.93 13.84 -8.40
CA ASP A 104 -5.92 12.92 -8.93
C ASP A 104 -6.55 11.59 -9.30
N TYR A 105 -7.46 11.09 -8.45
CA TYR A 105 -8.15 9.83 -8.68
C TYR A 105 -9.02 9.86 -9.96
N ALA A 106 -9.68 10.99 -10.24
CA ALA A 106 -10.42 11.19 -11.49
C ALA A 106 -9.52 11.10 -12.73
N SER A 107 -8.24 11.48 -12.59
CA SER A 107 -7.26 11.32 -13.67
C SER A 107 -6.82 9.86 -13.84
N PHE A 108 -6.75 9.10 -12.76
CA PHE A 108 -6.40 7.67 -12.81
C PHE A 108 -7.50 6.83 -13.46
N GLU A 109 -8.76 7.17 -13.17
CA GLU A 109 -9.95 6.46 -13.67
C GLU A 109 -10.59 7.15 -14.89
N SER A 110 -9.83 7.95 -15.63
CA SER A 110 -10.30 8.66 -16.83
C SER A 110 -10.51 7.68 -18.00
N ASP A 111 -11.65 7.81 -18.70
CA ASP A 111 -11.95 6.99 -19.89
C ASP A 111 -11.18 7.43 -21.15
N VAL A 112 -10.59 8.62 -21.14
CA VAL A 112 -9.97 9.21 -22.35
C VAL A 112 -8.44 9.10 -22.32
N ALA A 113 -7.83 9.43 -21.17
CA ALA A 113 -6.39 9.42 -21.01
C ALA A 113 -6.07 9.12 -19.54
N PRO A 114 -6.23 7.86 -19.11
CA PRO A 114 -5.94 7.50 -17.74
C PRO A 114 -4.45 7.70 -17.45
N THR A 115 -4.15 8.22 -16.28
CA THR A 115 -2.79 8.30 -15.77
C THR A 115 -2.55 7.17 -14.77
N VAL A 116 -1.29 6.83 -14.55
CA VAL A 116 -0.91 5.81 -13.57
C VAL A 116 -0.06 6.49 -12.51
N PRO A 117 -0.37 6.34 -11.21
CA PRO A 117 0.53 6.79 -10.15
C PRO A 117 1.90 6.14 -10.30
N SER A 118 2.96 6.90 -10.06
CA SER A 118 4.34 6.38 -10.15
C SER A 118 4.56 5.13 -9.29
N GLU A 119 3.88 5.06 -8.17
CA GLU A 119 3.92 3.94 -7.23
C GLU A 119 3.26 2.67 -7.78
N CYS A 120 2.45 2.80 -8.82
CA CYS A 120 1.76 1.67 -9.46
C CYS A 120 2.39 1.29 -10.80
N ASP A 121 3.38 2.05 -11.26
CA ASP A 121 4.07 1.84 -12.53
C ASP A 121 5.33 0.97 -12.35
N PHE A 122 5.17 -0.20 -11.75
CA PHE A 122 6.27 -1.12 -11.45
C PHE A 122 6.54 -2.17 -12.55
N CYS A 123 5.76 -2.19 -13.62
CA CYS A 123 5.94 -3.09 -14.76
C CYS A 123 5.89 -2.32 -16.08
N HIS A 124 6.73 -1.30 -16.22
CA HIS A 124 6.78 -0.65 -17.52
C HIS A 124 7.49 -1.53 -18.54
N ASP A 125 6.95 -1.55 -19.75
CA ASP A 125 7.63 -2.17 -20.89
C ASP A 125 8.92 -1.38 -21.13
N VAL A 126 10.05 -2.00 -20.80
CA VAL A 126 11.34 -1.49 -21.25
C VAL A 126 11.36 -1.68 -22.77
N PRO A 127 11.36 -0.61 -23.59
CA PRO A 127 11.38 -0.77 -25.02
C PRO A 127 12.59 -1.63 -25.38
N GLU A 128 12.37 -2.68 -26.18
CA GLU A 128 13.44 -3.56 -26.67
C GLU A 128 14.50 -2.69 -27.37
N GLY A 129 15.64 -2.48 -26.71
CA GLY A 129 16.74 -1.63 -27.20
C GLY A 129 17.12 -0.48 -26.26
N GLY A 130 16.43 -0.26 -25.16
CA GLY A 130 16.82 0.70 -24.12
C GLY A 130 17.98 0.17 -23.29
N VAL A 131 19.17 0.79 -23.42
CA VAL A 131 20.30 0.56 -22.52
C VAL A 131 19.84 0.95 -21.13
N ALA A 132 19.89 0.01 -20.18
CA ALA A 132 19.62 0.29 -18.77
C ALA A 132 20.60 1.40 -18.31
N VAL A 133 20.07 2.58 -18.01
CA VAL A 133 20.86 3.67 -17.41
C VAL A 133 21.09 3.29 -15.95
N GLY A 134 22.13 2.51 -15.72
CA GLY A 134 22.47 2.00 -14.39
C GLY A 134 23.91 1.53 -14.23
N ASP A 135 24.75 1.63 -15.25
CA ASP A 135 26.17 1.32 -15.17
C ASP A 135 27.02 2.59 -15.41
N LEU A 136 27.11 3.42 -14.39
CA LEU A 136 28.21 4.40 -14.19
C LEU A 136 28.60 4.45 -12.73
#